data_eeda7ffef26c4e4088d31090e8c037a6
#
_entry.id   eeda7ffef26c4e4088d31090e8c037a6
#
_cell.length_a   1.000
_cell.length_b   1.000
_cell.length_c   1.000
_cell.angle_alpha   90.00
_cell.angle_beta   90.00
_cell.angle_gamma   90.00
#
_symmetry.space_group_name_H-M   'P 1'
#
loop_
_entity.id
_entity.type
_entity.pdbx_description
1 polymer ?
#
loop_
_entity_poly.entity_id
_entity_poly.type
_entity_poly.pdbx_seq_one_letter_code
_entity_poly.pdbx_strand_id
1 'polypeptide(L)'
;MGELGTVQTCKRIFKEQTSEKGDIPFFKNGTIGLEPDSYISREMYEEFRRLYPYPEVGDTLISVVGSIGRTAEYTGKDEYFQDSNVVWLKTDGSINKKFLKISYQVIKWLIEGSTVKHLYNDNILRSEIVMPVSQIEQAKIAEFFEELDHLITLHQCK
;
A
#
# COMPACT_ATOMS: atom_id res chain seq x y z
N MET A 1 -5.10 -4.26 14.34
CA MET A 1 -3.91 -4.45 13.47
C MET A 1 -2.59 -4.15 14.18
N GLY A 2 -2.57 -3.39 15.25
CA GLY A 2 -1.34 -3.08 15.99
C GLY A 2 -0.59 -4.28 16.56
N GLU A 3 -1.28 -5.40 16.78
CA GLU A 3 -0.64 -6.65 17.19
C GLU A 3 0.04 -7.40 16.03
N LEU A 4 -0.27 -7.04 14.78
CA LEU A 4 0.25 -7.70 13.57
C LEU A 4 1.47 -7.00 12.99
N GLY A 5 1.77 -5.78 13.42
CA GLY A 5 2.90 -5.02 12.87
C GLY A 5 2.85 -3.52 13.14
N THR A 6 3.65 -2.80 12.37
CA THR A 6 3.79 -1.34 12.48
C THR A 6 3.53 -0.65 11.15
N VAL A 7 2.94 0.54 11.20
CA VAL A 7 2.76 1.37 10.00
C VAL A 7 4.08 2.00 9.61
N GLN A 8 4.46 1.82 8.36
CA GLN A 8 5.69 2.34 7.76
C GLN A 8 5.36 3.26 6.58
N THR A 9 6.29 4.13 6.25
CA THR A 9 6.25 5.01 5.08
C THR A 9 7.66 5.24 4.55
N CYS A 10 7.79 5.57 3.26
CA CYS A 10 9.06 5.93 2.66
C CYS A 10 9.61 7.26 3.21
N LYS A 11 10.89 7.52 3.02
CA LYS A 11 11.51 8.80 3.29
C LYS A 11 10.93 9.87 2.36
N ARG A 12 10.66 11.06 2.92
CA ARG A 12 10.14 12.20 2.17
C ARG A 12 11.04 12.59 1.00
N ILE A 13 10.40 12.81 -0.15
CA ILE A 13 10.97 13.45 -1.33
C ILE A 13 10.19 14.74 -1.58
N PHE A 14 10.89 15.84 -1.73
CA PHE A 14 10.29 17.15 -2.00
C PHE A 14 10.02 17.31 -3.49
N LYS A 15 9.09 18.20 -3.84
CA LYS A 15 8.69 18.45 -5.22
C LYS A 15 9.88 18.84 -6.12
N GLU A 16 10.81 19.60 -5.59
CA GLU A 16 12.03 20.06 -6.30
C GLU A 16 13.00 18.93 -6.65
N GLN A 17 12.83 17.77 -5.99
CA GLN A 17 13.62 16.54 -6.23
C GLN A 17 12.93 15.59 -7.22
N THR A 18 11.78 15.97 -7.73
CA THR A 18 11.01 15.19 -8.72
C THR A 18 11.03 15.86 -10.08
N SER A 19 10.82 15.09 -11.13
CA SER A 19 10.73 15.53 -12.52
C SER A 19 9.53 14.89 -13.21
N GLU A 20 9.10 15.45 -14.35
CA GLU A 20 8.03 14.88 -15.19
C GLU A 20 8.48 13.64 -15.97
N LYS A 21 9.80 13.43 -16.09
CA LYS A 21 10.42 12.28 -16.74
C LYS A 21 11.66 11.86 -15.97
N GLY A 22 11.92 10.57 -15.83
CA GLY A 22 13.07 10.07 -15.10
C GLY A 22 13.13 8.56 -15.09
N ASP A 23 14.07 8.03 -14.33
CA ASP A 23 14.35 6.59 -14.32
C ASP A 23 13.39 5.80 -13.44
N ILE A 24 13.01 6.39 -12.31
CA ILE A 24 12.24 5.71 -11.26
C ILE A 24 10.89 6.39 -11.08
N PRO A 25 9.78 5.71 -11.34
CA PRO A 25 8.44 6.20 -11.06
C PRO A 25 8.27 6.60 -9.60
N PHE A 26 7.68 7.77 -9.36
CA PHE A 26 7.34 8.28 -8.04
C PHE A 26 5.84 8.39 -7.87
N PHE A 27 5.26 7.53 -7.06
CA PHE A 27 3.83 7.45 -6.83
C PHE A 27 3.38 8.29 -5.65
N LYS A 28 2.42 9.16 -5.88
CA LYS A 28 1.71 9.96 -4.87
C LYS A 28 0.40 9.26 -4.47
N ASN A 29 -0.25 9.74 -3.42
CA ASN A 29 -1.56 9.23 -3.01
C ASN A 29 -2.60 9.20 -4.14
N GLY A 30 -2.53 10.12 -5.08
CA GLY A 30 -3.44 10.20 -6.25
C GLY A 30 -3.08 9.24 -7.38
N THR A 31 -1.83 8.79 -7.47
CA THR A 31 -1.33 7.94 -8.57
C THR A 31 -1.03 6.51 -8.15
N ILE A 32 -1.09 6.18 -6.86
CA ILE A 32 -0.88 4.81 -6.39
C ILE A 32 -1.85 3.83 -7.09
N GLY A 33 -1.30 2.76 -7.67
CA GLY A 33 -2.06 1.79 -8.46
C GLY A 33 -2.51 2.27 -9.84
N LEU A 34 -2.02 3.43 -10.31
CA LEU A 34 -2.28 4.01 -11.63
C LEU A 34 -0.95 4.31 -12.34
N GLU A 35 -1.02 5.06 -13.45
CA GLU A 35 0.19 5.55 -14.12
C GLU A 35 0.87 6.67 -13.31
N PRO A 36 2.20 6.67 -13.20
CA PRO A 36 2.96 7.69 -12.50
C PRO A 36 2.94 9.01 -13.28
N ASP A 37 2.90 10.13 -12.55
CA ASP A 37 3.00 11.49 -13.09
C ASP A 37 4.28 12.21 -12.69
N SER A 38 5.15 11.53 -11.97
CA SER A 38 6.40 12.07 -11.44
C SER A 38 7.46 10.99 -11.35
N TYR A 39 8.72 11.41 -11.38
CA TYR A 39 9.87 10.50 -11.36
C TYR A 39 10.97 11.07 -10.47
N ILE A 40 11.86 10.20 -10.00
CA ILE A 40 13.10 10.54 -9.30
C ILE A 40 14.31 9.91 -9.99
N SER A 41 15.50 10.37 -9.65
CA SER A 41 16.74 9.78 -10.15
C SER A 41 16.98 8.40 -9.55
N ARG A 42 17.65 7.53 -10.31
CA ARG A 42 18.09 6.21 -9.85
C ARG A 42 18.99 6.30 -8.62
N GLU A 43 19.91 7.25 -8.62
CA GLU A 43 20.86 7.48 -7.52
C GLU A 43 20.12 7.75 -6.19
N MET A 44 19.14 8.66 -6.20
CA MET A 44 18.31 8.95 -5.02
C MET A 44 17.49 7.73 -4.58
N TYR A 45 16.92 6.98 -5.52
CA TYR A 45 16.19 5.76 -5.24
C TYR A 45 17.05 4.73 -4.52
N GLU A 46 18.24 4.43 -5.04
CA GLU A 46 19.17 3.45 -4.48
C GLU A 46 19.65 3.86 -3.08
N GLU A 47 19.97 5.15 -2.91
CA GLU A 47 20.34 5.69 -1.61
C GLU A 47 19.22 5.57 -0.59
N PHE A 48 18.01 6.01 -0.93
CA PHE A 48 16.89 6.05 0.01
C PHE A 48 16.36 4.64 0.34
N ARG A 49 16.32 3.75 -0.64
CA ARG A 49 15.97 2.34 -0.42
C ARG A 49 16.93 1.63 0.54
N ARG A 50 18.20 1.99 0.51
CA ARG A 50 19.23 1.42 1.39
C ARG A 50 19.16 1.97 2.80
N LEU A 51 18.86 3.26 2.98
CA LEU A 51 18.99 3.97 4.25
C LEU A 51 17.67 4.05 5.05
N TYR A 52 16.53 3.94 4.42
CA TYR A 52 15.23 4.20 5.02
C TYR A 52 14.25 3.04 4.83
N PRO A 53 13.15 3.01 5.60
CA PRO A 53 12.09 2.03 5.41
C PRO A 53 11.59 2.01 3.97
N TYR A 54 11.42 0.81 3.43
CA TYR A 54 10.97 0.58 2.08
C TYR A 54 10.11 -0.69 2.05
N PRO A 55 9.03 -0.77 1.24
CA PRO A 55 8.15 -1.93 1.21
C PRO A 55 8.87 -3.17 0.65
N GLU A 56 8.47 -4.32 1.13
CA GLU A 56 8.87 -5.64 0.62
C GLU A 56 7.86 -6.14 -0.41
N VAL A 57 8.28 -7.03 -1.31
CA VAL A 57 7.39 -7.66 -2.27
C VAL A 57 6.18 -8.29 -1.57
N GLY A 58 5.00 -7.99 -2.08
CA GLY A 58 3.72 -8.40 -1.52
C GLY A 58 3.15 -7.48 -0.43
N ASP A 59 3.89 -6.44 0.00
CA ASP A 59 3.31 -5.43 0.88
C ASP A 59 2.23 -4.64 0.16
N THR A 60 1.13 -4.39 0.84
CA THR A 60 0.04 -3.58 0.32
C THR A 60 0.18 -2.15 0.79
N LEU A 61 0.40 -1.27 -0.16
CA LEU A 61 0.45 0.18 0.02
C LEU A 61 -0.96 0.75 0.09
N ILE A 62 -1.19 1.70 0.98
CA ILE A 62 -2.50 2.32 1.22
C ILE A 62 -2.38 3.84 1.12
N SER A 63 -3.24 4.46 0.34
CA SER A 63 -3.42 5.92 0.36
C SER A 63 -4.21 6.34 1.59
N VAL A 64 -3.65 7.27 2.39
CA VAL A 64 -4.23 7.70 3.67
C VAL A 64 -4.75 9.13 3.67
N VAL A 65 -4.66 9.85 2.55
CA VAL A 65 -5.12 11.23 2.37
C VAL A 65 -5.89 11.35 1.05
N GLY A 66 -6.96 12.11 1.03
CA GLY A 66 -7.77 12.35 -0.17
C GLY A 66 -8.50 11.09 -0.63
N SER A 67 -7.94 10.32 -1.55
CA SER A 67 -8.50 9.03 -2.01
C SER A 67 -8.18 7.90 -1.03
N ILE A 68 -8.66 8.01 0.21
CA ILE A 68 -8.36 7.07 1.29
C ILE A 68 -8.80 5.65 0.95
N GLY A 69 -7.95 4.67 1.29
CA GLY A 69 -8.23 3.26 1.10
C GLY A 69 -7.95 2.74 -0.31
N ARG A 70 -7.42 3.57 -1.21
CA ARG A 70 -6.85 3.05 -2.45
C ARG A 70 -5.61 2.24 -2.12
N THR A 71 -5.51 1.04 -2.67
CA THR A 71 -4.41 0.12 -2.42
C THR A 71 -3.67 -0.24 -3.69
N ALA A 72 -2.38 -0.53 -3.55
CA ALA A 72 -1.56 -1.17 -4.58
C ALA A 72 -0.60 -2.16 -3.92
N GLU A 73 -0.36 -3.28 -4.55
CA GLU A 73 0.63 -4.25 -4.10
C GLU A 73 2.00 -3.88 -4.65
N TYR A 74 3.02 -3.86 -3.78
CA TYR A 74 4.39 -3.71 -4.24
C TYR A 74 4.89 -5.01 -4.87
N THR A 75 5.21 -4.96 -6.16
CA THR A 75 5.56 -6.13 -6.97
C THR A 75 7.08 -6.35 -7.12
N GLY A 76 7.89 -5.50 -6.50
CA GLY A 76 9.36 -5.58 -6.60
C GLY A 76 9.96 -4.75 -7.73
N LYS A 77 9.16 -3.94 -8.42
CA LYS A 77 9.67 -3.01 -9.43
C LYS A 77 10.45 -1.87 -8.79
N ASP A 78 11.33 -1.26 -9.57
CA ASP A 78 12.01 -0.03 -9.16
C ASP A 78 11.03 1.14 -9.24
N GLU A 79 10.45 1.51 -8.10
CA GLU A 79 9.45 2.57 -7.95
C GLU A 79 9.53 3.16 -6.54
N TYR A 80 9.09 4.40 -6.33
CA TYR A 80 9.14 5.05 -5.03
C TYR A 80 7.79 5.66 -4.66
N PHE A 81 7.53 5.83 -3.36
CA PHE A 81 6.21 6.19 -2.86
C PHE A 81 6.27 7.42 -1.97
N GLN A 82 5.26 8.28 -2.10
CA GLN A 82 5.14 9.51 -1.32
C GLN A 82 5.01 9.19 0.17
N ASP A 83 5.85 9.84 0.98
CA ASP A 83 5.79 9.77 2.43
C ASP A 83 4.46 10.26 3.01
N SER A 84 4.14 9.83 4.21
CA SER A 84 2.97 10.23 5.01
C SER A 84 1.59 10.13 4.33
N ASN A 85 1.52 10.03 3.02
CA ASN A 85 0.30 9.91 2.22
C ASN A 85 0.11 8.50 1.66
N VAL A 86 1.20 7.74 1.55
CA VAL A 86 1.23 6.33 1.17
C VAL A 86 1.97 5.56 2.25
N VAL A 87 1.27 4.63 2.88
CA VAL A 87 1.80 3.82 3.99
C VAL A 87 1.58 2.34 3.73
N TRP A 88 2.26 1.49 4.48
CA TRP A 88 1.97 0.05 4.53
C TRP A 88 2.11 -0.47 5.96
N LEU A 89 1.49 -1.60 6.25
CA LEU A 89 1.68 -2.34 7.49
C LEU A 89 2.85 -3.31 7.31
N LYS A 90 3.97 -3.04 7.97
CA LYS A 90 5.06 -4.01 8.08
C LYS A 90 4.68 -5.04 9.13
N THR A 91 4.28 -6.22 8.66
CA THR A 91 3.80 -7.30 9.52
C THR A 91 4.96 -8.10 10.13
N ASP A 92 4.67 -8.76 11.23
CA ASP A 92 5.59 -9.72 11.90
C ASP A 92 5.60 -11.11 11.26
N GLY A 93 4.82 -11.31 10.19
CA GLY A 93 4.67 -12.59 9.49
C GLY A 93 3.54 -13.47 10.03
N SER A 94 2.79 -13.04 11.04
CA SER A 94 1.64 -13.77 11.57
C SER A 94 0.42 -13.76 10.65
N ILE A 95 0.35 -12.81 9.73
CA ILE A 95 -0.70 -12.70 8.72
C ILE A 95 -0.17 -12.91 7.30
N ASN A 96 -0.91 -13.63 6.48
CA ASN A 96 -0.61 -13.76 5.05
C ASN A 96 -0.82 -12.43 4.32
N LYS A 97 0.18 -11.94 3.56
CA LYS A 97 0.15 -10.63 2.88
C LYS A 97 -1.03 -10.49 1.90
N LYS A 98 -1.36 -11.54 1.15
CA LYS A 98 -2.49 -11.54 0.22
C LYS A 98 -3.83 -11.49 0.96
N PHE A 99 -3.95 -12.21 2.07
CA PHE A 99 -5.13 -12.14 2.93
C PHE A 99 -5.31 -10.74 3.53
N LEU A 100 -4.21 -10.10 3.98
CA LEU A 100 -4.24 -8.72 4.47
C LEU A 100 -4.73 -7.75 3.39
N LYS A 101 -4.25 -7.87 2.16
CA LYS A 101 -4.69 -7.06 1.01
C LYS A 101 -6.21 -7.13 0.80
N ILE A 102 -6.77 -8.33 0.84
CA ILE A 102 -8.22 -8.52 0.69
C ILE A 102 -8.96 -7.94 1.90
N SER A 103 -8.44 -8.14 3.10
CA SER A 103 -9.03 -7.61 4.32
C SER A 103 -9.19 -6.08 4.27
N TYR A 104 -8.28 -5.36 3.62
CA TYR A 104 -8.37 -3.91 3.47
C TYR A 104 -9.63 -3.45 2.71
N GLN A 105 -10.20 -4.27 1.87
CA GLN A 105 -11.42 -3.95 1.12
C GLN A 105 -12.69 -3.96 2.00
N VAL A 106 -12.65 -4.70 3.12
CA VAL A 106 -13.81 -4.86 4.01
C VAL A 106 -13.66 -4.11 5.34
N ILE A 107 -12.48 -3.59 5.65
CA ILE A 107 -12.23 -2.82 6.87
C ILE A 107 -13.01 -1.50 6.81
N LYS A 108 -13.71 -1.20 7.88
CA LYS A 108 -14.32 0.12 8.10
C LYS A 108 -13.29 1.05 8.72
N TRP A 109 -12.60 1.80 7.87
CA TRP A 109 -11.60 2.75 8.31
C TRP A 109 -12.18 3.87 9.15
N LEU A 110 -11.56 4.19 10.27
CA LEU A 110 -11.87 5.37 11.08
C LEU A 110 -11.20 6.59 10.47
N ILE A 111 -11.94 7.29 9.63
CA ILE A 111 -11.44 8.44 8.89
C ILE A 111 -11.77 9.71 9.65
N GLU A 112 -10.80 10.60 9.83
CA GLU A 112 -10.93 11.87 10.51
C GLU A 112 -10.77 13.06 9.54
N GLY A 113 -11.24 14.22 9.96
CA GLY A 113 -11.14 15.49 9.22
C GLY A 113 -12.45 15.91 8.56
N SER A 114 -12.72 17.22 8.58
CA SER A 114 -13.92 17.81 7.98
C SER A 114 -13.73 18.19 6.52
N THR A 115 -12.65 18.91 6.21
CA THR A 115 -12.34 19.41 4.85
C THR A 115 -11.42 18.48 4.10
N VAL A 116 -10.31 18.07 4.71
CA VAL A 116 -9.41 17.05 4.17
C VAL A 116 -9.49 15.84 5.08
N LYS A 117 -9.89 14.73 4.51
CA LYS A 117 -10.01 13.46 5.23
C LYS A 117 -8.64 12.80 5.34
N HIS A 118 -8.35 12.27 6.52
CA HIS A 118 -7.12 11.54 6.84
C HIS A 118 -7.42 10.21 7.53
N LEU A 119 -6.65 9.21 7.19
CA LEU A 119 -6.55 7.95 7.91
C LEU A 119 -5.20 7.95 8.65
N TYR A 120 -5.23 8.26 9.94
CA TYR A 120 -4.02 8.31 10.75
C TYR A 120 -3.48 6.92 11.10
N ASN A 121 -2.18 6.83 11.35
CA ASN A 121 -1.52 5.57 11.72
C ASN A 121 -2.20 4.88 12.90
N ASP A 122 -2.59 5.63 13.94
CA ASP A 122 -3.29 5.10 15.09
C ASP A 122 -4.64 4.46 14.71
N ASN A 123 -5.34 5.04 13.76
CA ASN A 123 -6.62 4.51 13.28
C ASN A 123 -6.41 3.22 12.48
N ILE A 124 -5.32 3.13 11.70
CA ILE A 124 -4.93 1.89 11.04
C ILE A 124 -4.63 0.81 12.08
N LEU A 125 -3.81 1.12 13.08
CA LEU A 125 -3.40 0.15 14.12
C LEU A 125 -4.56 -0.30 15.01
N ARG A 126 -5.54 0.56 15.26
CA ARG A 126 -6.77 0.25 16.01
C ARG A 126 -7.81 -0.51 15.20
N SER A 127 -7.70 -0.52 13.87
CA SER A 127 -8.65 -1.25 13.03
C SER A 127 -8.59 -2.75 13.31
N GLU A 128 -9.74 -3.38 13.36
CA GLU A 128 -9.89 -4.80 13.64
C GLU A 128 -9.97 -5.60 12.34
N ILE A 129 -9.30 -6.74 12.33
CA ILE A 129 -9.37 -7.75 11.27
C ILE A 129 -9.81 -9.06 11.91
N VAL A 130 -10.86 -9.65 11.36
CA VAL A 130 -11.23 -11.03 11.65
C VAL A 130 -10.43 -11.93 10.73
N MET A 131 -9.55 -12.74 11.29
CA MET A 131 -8.70 -13.60 10.48
C MET A 131 -8.68 -15.05 11.03
N PRO A 132 -8.57 -16.05 10.14
CA PRO A 132 -8.29 -17.42 10.55
C PRO A 132 -6.94 -17.52 11.25
N VAL A 133 -6.83 -18.41 12.24
CA VAL A 133 -5.56 -18.69 12.94
C VAL A 133 -4.56 -19.37 12.01
N SER A 134 -5.05 -20.19 11.08
CA SER A 134 -4.22 -20.94 10.14
C SER A 134 -3.81 -20.07 8.95
N GLN A 135 -2.51 -19.89 8.74
CA GLN A 135 -2.00 -19.21 7.53
C GLN A 135 -2.36 -19.96 6.23
N ILE A 136 -2.52 -21.29 6.29
CA ILE A 136 -2.97 -22.08 5.13
C ILE A 136 -4.42 -21.70 4.77
N GLU A 137 -5.27 -21.49 5.76
CA GLU A 137 -6.65 -21.05 5.53
C GLU A 137 -6.69 -19.61 5.01
N GLN A 138 -5.89 -18.71 5.57
CA GLN A 138 -5.73 -17.35 5.07
C GLN A 138 -5.30 -17.34 3.59
N ALA A 139 -4.32 -18.17 3.21
CA ALA A 139 -3.87 -18.28 1.82
C ALA A 139 -4.98 -18.77 0.89
N LYS A 140 -5.74 -19.82 1.28
CA LYS A 140 -6.85 -20.34 0.48
C LYS A 140 -7.96 -19.30 0.26
N ILE A 141 -8.28 -18.53 1.29
CA ILE A 141 -9.25 -17.43 1.19
C ILE A 141 -8.73 -16.38 0.19
N ALA A 142 -7.46 -16.02 0.30
CA ALA A 142 -6.85 -15.05 -0.59
C ALA A 142 -6.87 -15.51 -2.05
N GLU A 143 -6.47 -16.74 -2.32
CA GLU A 143 -6.50 -17.36 -3.66
C GLU A 143 -7.92 -17.36 -4.25
N PHE A 144 -8.91 -17.72 -3.46
CA PHE A 144 -10.30 -17.71 -3.91
C PHE A 144 -10.77 -16.32 -4.35
N PHE A 145 -10.45 -15.28 -3.61
CA PHE A 145 -10.81 -13.91 -3.99
C PHE A 145 -10.00 -13.39 -5.19
N GLU A 146 -8.72 -13.75 -5.32
CA GLU A 146 -7.92 -13.42 -6.50
C GLU A 146 -8.50 -14.06 -7.78
N GLU A 147 -8.97 -15.31 -7.70
CA GLU A 147 -9.66 -15.98 -8.81
C GLU A 147 -10.98 -15.29 -9.18
N LEU A 148 -11.76 -14.86 -8.19
CA LEU A 148 -12.98 -14.11 -8.43
C LEU A 148 -12.72 -12.77 -9.12
N ASP A 149 -11.72 -12.00 -8.64
CA ASP A 149 -11.36 -10.73 -9.24
C ASP A 149 -10.87 -10.90 -10.70
N HIS A 150 -10.13 -11.98 -10.97
CA HIS A 150 -9.72 -12.33 -12.32
C HIS A 150 -10.92 -12.65 -13.23
N LEU A 151 -11.87 -13.42 -12.77
CA LEU A 151 -13.10 -13.76 -13.51
C LEU A 151 -13.95 -12.51 -13.78
N ILE A 152 -14.10 -11.62 -12.81
CA ILE A 152 -14.83 -10.35 -12.97
C ILE A 152 -14.16 -9.50 -14.04
N THR A 153 -12.84 -9.34 -14.00
CA THR A 153 -12.07 -8.57 -14.97
C THR A 153 -12.25 -9.11 -16.40
N LEU A 154 -12.19 -10.44 -16.57
CA LEU A 154 -12.41 -11.08 -17.88
C LEU A 154 -13.83 -10.82 -18.44
N HIS A 155 -14.83 -10.69 -17.59
CA HIS A 155 -16.19 -10.39 -18.01
C HIS A 155 -16.42 -8.92 -18.34
N GLN A 156 -15.65 -8.01 -17.75
CA GLN A 156 -15.74 -6.56 -18.02
C GLN A 156 -15.01 -6.14 -19.30
N CYS A 157 -14.10 -6.96 -19.79
CA CYS A 157 -13.34 -6.73 -21.05
C CYS A 157 -14.08 -7.20 -22.31
N LYS A 158 -15.36 -7.57 -22.22
CA LYS A 158 -16.26 -7.88 -23.35
C LYS A 158 -17.21 -6.72 -23.60
#